data_d4aad7ea3a53fb6ebfbeb87c2574c281
#
_entry.id   d4aad7ea3a53fb6ebfbeb87c2574c281
#
_cell.length_a   1.000
_cell.length_b   1.000
_cell.length_c   1.000
_cell.angle_alpha   90.00
_cell.angle_beta   90.00
_cell.angle_gamma   90.00
#
_symmetry.space_group_name_H-M   'P 1'
#
loop_
_entity.id
_entity.type
_entity.pdbx_description
1 polymer ?
#
loop_
_entity_poly.entity_id
_entity_poly.type
_entity_poly.pdbx_seq_one_letter_code
_entity_poly.pdbx_strand_id
1 'polypeptide(L)'
;LGEGITFPSWHSMYARWIPFNERTRAIAVTNSGISFGTIFALVAAVIIMNTFSWEWVFYSFGSVGIIWFFFWQKHITSNPEDHPKISKEELHLIHTQAPTNTFAKSLPIKDLMRNMPFVAICIASFCNGWVLYFFISYFPSIVEADISMGGLGISTSSSIYILLVTIPAIVAVIALILGGILADNLITKGYKVINVRKSVNSIGFFGSAIFLFLMSMQDTPFGLIICLSLVNICSGVCVGGFNVNQADIGPKYTGSMFGISGAIGISAAIISPIITGIILDETNSYLTLYYLNCFLLIFGGLFYLIFASAEKQFD
;
A
#
# COMPACT_ATOMS: atom_id res chain seq x y z
N LEU A 1 8.01 13.89 -6.56
CA LEU A 1 7.01 14.81 -7.13
C LEU A 1 6.27 14.19 -8.32
N GLY A 2 6.97 13.58 -9.30
CA GLY A 2 6.36 12.97 -10.48
C GLY A 2 5.36 11.84 -10.14
N GLU A 3 5.69 11.00 -9.20
CA GLU A 3 4.87 9.85 -8.78
C GLU A 3 3.57 10.26 -8.07
N GLY A 4 3.58 11.39 -7.36
CA GLY A 4 2.40 11.91 -6.67
C GLY A 4 1.23 12.29 -7.58
N ILE A 5 1.49 12.50 -8.88
CA ILE A 5 0.47 12.84 -9.88
C ILE A 5 -0.18 11.58 -10.49
N THR A 6 0.48 10.42 -10.39
CA THR A 6 0.07 9.19 -11.10
C THR A 6 -1.31 8.72 -10.68
N PHE A 7 -1.56 8.53 -9.39
CA PHE A 7 -2.85 8.04 -8.89
C PHE A 7 -4.02 8.99 -9.19
N PRO A 8 -3.94 10.30 -8.93
CA PRO A 8 -4.98 11.24 -9.31
C PRO A 8 -5.27 11.25 -10.82
N SER A 9 -4.22 11.14 -11.65
CA SER A 9 -4.36 11.09 -13.11
C SER A 9 -5.09 9.83 -13.57
N TRP A 10 -4.77 8.68 -13.02
CA TRP A 10 -5.49 7.43 -13.32
C TRP A 10 -6.96 7.52 -12.97
N HIS A 11 -7.29 7.98 -11.76
CA HIS A 11 -8.69 8.12 -11.36
C HIS A 11 -9.45 9.10 -12.25
N SER A 12 -8.80 10.19 -12.66
CA SER A 12 -9.39 11.14 -13.62
C SER A 12 -9.63 10.51 -15.00
N MET A 13 -8.71 9.68 -15.48
CA MET A 13 -8.87 8.96 -16.74
C MET A 13 -9.98 7.91 -16.66
N TYR A 14 -10.03 7.11 -15.60
CA TYR A 14 -11.11 6.12 -15.41
C TYR A 14 -12.48 6.76 -15.37
N ALA A 15 -12.58 7.95 -14.76
CA ALA A 15 -13.83 8.67 -14.73
C ALA A 15 -14.35 9.09 -16.12
N ARG A 16 -13.43 9.28 -17.09
CA ARG A 16 -13.77 9.74 -18.46
C ARG A 16 -13.86 8.61 -19.47
N TRP A 17 -13.00 7.59 -19.35
CA TRP A 17 -12.80 6.54 -20.36
C TRP A 17 -13.54 5.25 -20.07
N ILE A 18 -13.85 4.96 -18.80
CA ILE A 18 -14.36 3.65 -18.41
C ILE A 18 -15.81 3.77 -17.95
N PRO A 19 -16.73 2.98 -18.55
CA PRO A 19 -18.10 2.87 -18.11
C PRO A 19 -18.19 2.53 -16.63
N PHE A 20 -19.19 3.06 -15.93
CA PHE A 20 -19.33 2.91 -14.48
C PHE A 20 -19.27 1.44 -14.01
N ASN A 21 -19.93 0.54 -14.76
CA ASN A 21 -20.01 -0.89 -14.41
C ASN A 21 -18.67 -1.64 -14.55
N GLU A 22 -17.72 -1.13 -15.34
CA GLU A 22 -16.43 -1.76 -15.61
C GLU A 22 -15.28 -1.10 -14.82
N ARG A 23 -15.53 0.05 -14.21
CA ARG A 23 -14.52 0.86 -13.53
C ARG A 23 -13.78 0.11 -12.42
N THR A 24 -14.51 -0.65 -11.59
CA THR A 24 -13.92 -1.45 -10.50
C THR A 24 -12.97 -2.51 -11.04
N ARG A 25 -13.33 -3.18 -12.12
CA ARG A 25 -12.49 -4.18 -12.77
C ARG A 25 -11.23 -3.55 -13.38
N ALA A 26 -11.34 -2.41 -14.03
CA ALA A 26 -10.22 -1.68 -14.60
C ALA A 26 -9.22 -1.22 -13.52
N ILE A 27 -9.72 -0.67 -12.41
CA ILE A 27 -8.90 -0.29 -11.25
C ILE A 27 -8.17 -1.51 -10.68
N ALA A 28 -8.86 -2.65 -10.52
CA ALA A 28 -8.25 -3.87 -10.00
C ALA A 28 -7.13 -4.39 -10.92
N VAL A 29 -7.34 -4.40 -12.23
CA VAL A 29 -6.32 -4.80 -13.21
C VAL A 29 -5.10 -3.87 -13.17
N THR A 30 -5.32 -2.56 -13.09
CA THR A 30 -4.20 -1.60 -13.02
C THR A 30 -3.42 -1.74 -11.71
N ASN A 31 -4.11 -1.91 -10.58
CA ASN A 31 -3.44 -2.13 -9.29
C ASN A 31 -2.66 -3.45 -9.25
N SER A 32 -3.12 -4.49 -9.95
CA SER A 32 -2.35 -5.73 -10.06
C SER A 32 -1.00 -5.52 -10.78
N GLY A 33 -0.95 -4.56 -11.70
CA GLY A 33 0.28 -4.16 -12.38
C GLY A 33 1.35 -3.63 -11.44
N ILE A 34 0.98 -2.96 -10.35
CA ILE A 34 1.92 -2.48 -9.33
C ILE A 34 2.62 -3.67 -8.66
N SER A 35 1.84 -4.66 -8.22
CA SER A 35 2.37 -5.85 -7.56
C SER A 35 3.24 -6.68 -8.50
N PHE A 36 2.79 -6.88 -9.74
CA PHE A 36 3.57 -7.57 -10.76
C PHE A 36 4.86 -6.84 -11.09
N GLY A 37 4.79 -5.52 -11.27
CA GLY A 37 5.94 -4.66 -11.52
C GLY A 37 6.96 -4.70 -10.39
N THR A 38 6.52 -4.73 -9.14
CA THR A 38 7.39 -4.84 -7.97
C THR A 38 8.16 -6.16 -7.96
N ILE A 39 7.48 -7.29 -8.18
CA ILE A 39 8.13 -8.61 -8.25
C ILE A 39 9.13 -8.65 -9.40
N PHE A 40 8.72 -8.19 -10.59
CA PHE A 40 9.58 -8.14 -11.76
C PHE A 40 10.82 -7.27 -11.52
N ALA A 41 10.63 -6.08 -10.92
CA ALA A 41 11.71 -5.16 -10.64
C ALA A 41 12.74 -5.75 -9.65
N LEU A 42 12.28 -6.42 -8.59
CA LEU A 42 13.17 -7.06 -7.62
C LEU A 42 14.04 -8.13 -8.27
N VAL A 43 13.43 -9.02 -9.05
CA VAL A 43 14.16 -10.10 -9.72
C VAL A 43 15.11 -9.54 -10.79
N ALA A 44 14.64 -8.63 -11.63
CA ALA A 44 15.44 -8.04 -12.70
C ALA A 44 16.61 -7.21 -12.14
N ALA A 45 16.39 -6.45 -11.06
CA ALA A 45 17.44 -5.67 -10.41
C ALA A 45 18.59 -6.57 -9.93
N VAL A 46 18.28 -7.69 -9.27
CA VAL A 46 19.30 -8.65 -8.81
C VAL A 46 20.09 -9.24 -9.98
N ILE A 47 19.42 -9.63 -11.06
CA ILE A 47 20.08 -10.16 -12.26
C ILE A 47 21.00 -9.12 -12.88
N ILE A 48 20.52 -7.88 -13.06
CA ILE A 48 21.30 -6.78 -13.65
C ILE A 48 22.51 -6.44 -12.79
N MET A 49 22.33 -6.35 -11.46
CA MET A 49 23.43 -6.04 -10.53
C MET A 49 24.52 -7.12 -10.53
N ASN A 50 24.16 -8.38 -10.63
CA ASN A 50 25.11 -9.50 -10.68
C ASN A 50 25.84 -9.63 -12.04
N THR A 51 25.24 -9.11 -13.13
CA THR A 51 25.79 -9.26 -14.48
C THR A 51 26.59 -8.02 -14.93
N PHE A 52 26.15 -6.85 -14.47
CA PHE A 52 26.73 -5.55 -14.83
C PHE A 52 27.14 -4.80 -13.55
N SER A 53 26.53 -3.62 -13.31
CA SER A 53 26.72 -2.84 -12.09
C SER A 53 25.39 -2.22 -11.67
N TRP A 54 25.34 -1.64 -10.48
CA TRP A 54 24.09 -1.08 -9.92
C TRP A 54 23.51 0.07 -10.77
N GLU A 55 24.34 0.83 -11.49
CA GLU A 55 23.90 1.93 -12.36
C GLU A 55 23.02 1.43 -13.52
N TRP A 56 23.31 0.21 -14.02
CA TRP A 56 22.53 -0.38 -15.11
C TRP A 56 21.09 -0.68 -14.72
N VAL A 57 20.79 -0.83 -13.45
CA VAL A 57 19.39 -0.96 -12.96
C VAL A 57 18.63 0.32 -13.31
N PHE A 58 19.20 1.48 -13.01
CA PHE A 58 18.57 2.77 -13.31
C PHE A 58 18.47 3.04 -14.81
N TYR A 59 19.52 2.73 -15.56
CA TYR A 59 19.51 2.93 -17.02
C TYR A 59 18.48 2.03 -17.70
N SER A 60 18.35 0.78 -17.28
CA SER A 60 17.40 -0.17 -17.86
C SER A 60 15.95 0.24 -17.56
N PHE A 61 15.61 0.45 -16.30
CA PHE A 61 14.25 0.85 -15.92
C PHE A 61 13.89 2.25 -16.42
N GLY A 62 14.83 3.18 -16.40
CA GLY A 62 14.64 4.52 -16.98
C GLY A 62 14.35 4.47 -18.48
N SER A 63 15.07 3.63 -19.23
CA SER A 63 14.84 3.44 -20.68
C SER A 63 13.43 2.90 -20.95
N VAL A 64 12.97 1.93 -20.17
CA VAL A 64 11.59 1.41 -20.28
C VAL A 64 10.56 2.53 -20.05
N GLY A 65 10.80 3.41 -19.06
CA GLY A 65 9.94 4.56 -18.80
C GLY A 65 9.90 5.55 -19.98
N ILE A 66 11.05 5.81 -20.63
CA ILE A 66 11.13 6.68 -21.81
C ILE A 66 10.37 6.05 -22.99
N ILE A 67 10.55 4.77 -23.25
CA ILE A 67 9.84 4.04 -24.32
C ILE A 67 8.33 4.10 -24.05
N TRP A 68 7.91 3.86 -22.80
CA TRP A 68 6.51 3.96 -22.37
C TRP A 68 5.93 5.36 -22.59
N PHE A 69 6.70 6.43 -22.30
CA PHE A 69 6.27 7.80 -22.53
C PHE A 69 5.90 8.07 -23.99
N PHE A 70 6.75 7.64 -24.95
CA PHE A 70 6.44 7.81 -26.39
C PHE A 70 5.24 6.97 -26.82
N PHE A 71 5.11 5.76 -26.27
CA PHE A 71 3.95 4.92 -26.54
C PHE A 71 2.66 5.57 -26.02
N TRP A 72 2.70 6.08 -24.79
CA TRP A 72 1.59 6.78 -24.15
C TRP A 72 1.15 8.01 -24.96
N GLN A 73 2.06 8.89 -25.31
CA GLN A 73 1.81 10.09 -26.11
C GLN A 73 1.14 9.79 -27.45
N LYS A 74 1.47 8.67 -28.06
CA LYS A 74 0.95 8.28 -29.37
C LYS A 74 -0.47 7.67 -29.29
N HIS A 75 -0.81 7.02 -28.19
CA HIS A 75 -2.02 6.18 -28.12
C HIS A 75 -3.07 6.70 -27.14
N ILE A 76 -2.76 7.65 -26.29
CA ILE A 76 -3.69 8.08 -25.24
C ILE A 76 -4.06 9.56 -25.45
N THR A 77 -5.35 9.85 -25.33
CA THR A 77 -5.91 11.21 -25.34
C THR A 77 -6.59 11.51 -24.01
N SER A 78 -6.70 12.80 -23.68
CA SER A 78 -7.30 13.22 -22.40
C SER A 78 -8.81 12.92 -22.33
N ASN A 79 -9.50 13.01 -23.44
CA ASN A 79 -10.92 12.73 -23.53
C ASN A 79 -11.19 11.67 -24.61
N PRO A 80 -12.23 10.84 -24.46
CA PRO A 80 -12.62 9.85 -25.46
C PRO A 80 -12.95 10.47 -26.82
N GLU A 81 -13.57 11.65 -26.84
CA GLU A 81 -13.98 12.36 -28.06
C GLU A 81 -12.79 12.73 -28.95
N ASP A 82 -11.63 12.97 -28.34
CA ASP A 82 -10.40 13.39 -29.04
C ASP A 82 -9.65 12.19 -29.64
N HIS A 83 -10.09 10.95 -29.37
CA HIS A 83 -9.36 9.76 -29.78
C HIS A 83 -9.71 9.35 -31.24
N PRO A 84 -8.74 9.28 -32.14
CA PRO A 84 -9.00 9.13 -33.59
C PRO A 84 -9.61 7.78 -34.00
N LYS A 85 -9.56 6.77 -33.11
CA LYS A 85 -9.99 5.40 -33.42
C LYS A 85 -11.20 4.92 -32.60
N ILE A 86 -11.79 5.77 -31.74
CA ILE A 86 -12.95 5.37 -30.95
C ILE A 86 -14.17 5.15 -31.83
N SER A 87 -14.92 4.08 -31.59
CA SER A 87 -16.18 3.85 -32.31
C SER A 87 -17.30 4.73 -31.76
N LYS A 88 -18.30 5.03 -32.60
CA LYS A 88 -19.47 5.80 -32.16
C LYS A 88 -20.29 5.04 -31.10
N GLU A 89 -20.33 3.72 -31.19
CA GLU A 89 -20.99 2.86 -30.22
C GLU A 89 -20.30 2.89 -28.86
N GLU A 90 -18.97 2.81 -28.87
CA GLU A 90 -18.16 2.88 -27.63
C GLU A 90 -18.29 4.25 -26.97
N LEU A 91 -18.19 5.33 -27.73
CA LEU A 91 -18.39 6.68 -27.24
C LEU A 91 -19.78 6.87 -26.63
N HIS A 92 -20.83 6.36 -27.28
CA HIS A 92 -22.19 6.40 -26.76
C HIS A 92 -22.32 5.60 -25.45
N LEU A 93 -21.69 4.42 -25.35
CA LEU A 93 -21.68 3.60 -24.15
C LEU A 93 -21.02 4.34 -22.97
N ILE A 94 -19.86 4.97 -23.22
CA ILE A 94 -19.15 5.77 -22.21
C ILE A 94 -20.03 6.91 -21.72
N HIS A 95 -20.64 7.68 -22.63
CA HIS A 95 -21.49 8.82 -22.28
C HIS A 95 -22.79 8.42 -21.57
N THR A 96 -23.41 7.30 -21.95
CA THR A 96 -24.68 6.85 -21.35
C THR A 96 -24.46 6.35 -19.91
N GLN A 97 -23.29 5.82 -19.61
CA GLN A 97 -22.94 5.30 -18.28
C GLN A 97 -22.04 6.25 -17.47
N ALA A 98 -21.67 7.39 -18.04
CA ALA A 98 -20.96 8.42 -17.30
C ALA A 98 -21.88 8.94 -16.19
N PRO A 99 -21.44 9.02 -14.92
CA PRO A 99 -22.23 9.67 -13.91
C PRO A 99 -22.44 11.12 -14.33
N THR A 100 -23.67 11.58 -14.33
CA THR A 100 -24.00 13.00 -14.46
C THR A 100 -23.07 13.79 -13.54
N ASN A 101 -22.33 14.75 -14.11
CA ASN A 101 -21.30 15.56 -13.48
C ASN A 101 -21.77 16.18 -12.14
N THR A 102 -21.74 15.41 -11.09
CA THR A 102 -21.71 15.92 -9.74
C THR A 102 -20.26 15.93 -9.30
N PHE A 103 -19.46 16.85 -9.85
CA PHE A 103 -18.26 17.28 -9.14
C PHE A 103 -18.75 17.76 -7.78
N ALA A 104 -18.37 16.99 -6.74
CA ALA A 104 -18.71 17.35 -5.39
C ALA A 104 -18.27 18.80 -5.15
N LYS A 105 -19.17 19.62 -4.61
CA LYS A 105 -18.84 20.92 -4.02
C LYS A 105 -17.55 20.76 -3.22
N SER A 106 -16.74 21.80 -3.18
CA SER A 106 -15.43 21.82 -2.49
C SER A 106 -15.42 20.96 -1.23
N LEU A 107 -14.45 20.05 -1.18
CA LEU A 107 -14.28 19.10 -0.07
C LEU A 107 -14.25 19.86 1.27
N PRO A 108 -15.11 19.55 2.24
CA PRO A 108 -15.11 20.21 3.54
C PRO A 108 -13.96 19.67 4.41
N ILE A 109 -12.71 20.07 4.08
CA ILE A 109 -11.49 19.54 4.72
C ILE A 109 -11.53 19.67 6.24
N LYS A 110 -12.07 20.82 6.75
CA LYS A 110 -12.18 21.04 8.20
C LYS A 110 -13.13 20.05 8.88
N ASP A 111 -14.25 19.72 8.23
CA ASP A 111 -15.22 18.77 8.77
C ASP A 111 -14.70 17.34 8.69
N LEU A 112 -13.98 17.00 7.61
CA LEU A 112 -13.27 15.72 7.47
C LEU A 112 -12.26 15.51 8.60
N MET A 113 -11.41 16.49 8.87
CA MET A 113 -10.37 16.37 9.91
C MET A 113 -10.94 16.42 11.35
N ARG A 114 -12.20 16.78 11.53
CA ARG A 114 -12.92 16.68 12.81
C ARG A 114 -13.72 15.39 12.95
N ASN A 115 -13.92 14.68 11.88
CA ASN A 115 -14.67 13.41 11.88
C ASN A 115 -13.79 12.29 12.39
N MET A 116 -14.09 11.75 13.57
CA MET A 116 -13.29 10.72 14.22
C MET A 116 -13.13 9.43 13.40
N PRO A 117 -14.15 8.90 12.70
CA PRO A 117 -13.97 7.79 11.76
C PRO A 117 -12.93 8.06 10.66
N PHE A 118 -12.91 9.27 10.10
CA PHE A 118 -11.90 9.62 9.10
C PHE A 118 -10.50 9.78 9.70
N VAL A 119 -10.40 10.41 10.87
CA VAL A 119 -9.14 10.51 11.62
C VAL A 119 -8.58 9.12 11.95
N ALA A 120 -9.45 8.16 12.30
CA ALA A 120 -9.03 6.78 12.55
C ALA A 120 -8.42 6.11 11.30
N ILE A 121 -8.98 6.38 10.12
CA ILE A 121 -8.40 5.91 8.85
C ILE A 121 -7.03 6.56 8.62
N CYS A 122 -6.89 7.87 8.86
CA CYS A 122 -5.61 8.59 8.70
C CYS A 122 -4.52 8.05 9.62
N ILE A 123 -4.85 7.82 10.91
CA ILE A 123 -3.91 7.25 11.89
C ILE A 123 -3.54 5.82 11.52
N ALA A 124 -4.50 4.99 11.12
CA ALA A 124 -4.21 3.65 10.64
C ALA A 124 -3.29 3.67 9.40
N SER A 125 -3.55 4.55 8.44
CA SER A 125 -2.70 4.75 7.26
C SER A 125 -1.27 5.13 7.64
N PHE A 126 -1.09 6.06 8.57
CA PHE A 126 0.21 6.50 9.05
C PHE A 126 0.98 5.38 9.75
N CYS A 127 0.33 4.69 10.70
CA CYS A 127 0.98 3.60 11.46
C CYS A 127 1.36 2.43 10.57
N ASN A 128 0.48 2.04 9.63
CA ASN A 128 0.79 1.00 8.65
C ASN A 128 1.92 1.43 7.70
N GLY A 129 1.88 2.66 7.20
CA GLY A 129 2.93 3.25 6.37
C GLY A 129 4.28 3.31 7.10
N TRP A 130 4.29 3.66 8.38
CA TRP A 130 5.51 3.69 9.19
C TRP A 130 6.24 2.35 9.18
N VAL A 131 5.53 1.25 9.46
CA VAL A 131 6.12 -0.10 9.48
C VAL A 131 6.61 -0.50 8.09
N LEU A 132 5.83 -0.21 7.05
CA LEU A 132 6.23 -0.48 5.67
C LEU A 132 7.56 0.22 5.32
N TYR A 133 7.64 1.53 5.55
CA TYR A 133 8.83 2.31 5.18
C TYR A 133 10.03 2.06 6.09
N PHE A 134 9.80 1.66 7.35
CA PHE A 134 10.85 1.14 8.22
C PHE A 134 11.52 -0.09 7.59
N PHE A 135 10.73 -1.09 7.17
CA PHE A 135 11.29 -2.29 6.54
C PHE A 135 11.95 -1.98 5.19
N ILE A 136 11.34 -1.15 4.35
CA ILE A 136 11.96 -0.78 3.07
C ILE A 136 13.33 -0.14 3.27
N SER A 137 13.48 0.72 4.27
CA SER A 137 14.72 1.49 4.48
C SER A 137 15.78 0.72 5.26
N TYR A 138 15.40 -0.07 6.26
CA TYR A 138 16.35 -0.65 7.22
C TYR A 138 16.47 -2.18 7.16
N PHE A 139 15.63 -2.87 6.40
CA PHE A 139 15.71 -4.33 6.33
C PHE A 139 17.08 -4.86 5.89
N PRO A 140 17.75 -4.30 4.86
CA PRO A 140 19.11 -4.70 4.52
C PRO A 140 20.08 -4.54 5.69
N SER A 141 20.06 -3.41 6.36
CA SER A 141 20.92 -3.11 7.50
C SER A 141 20.64 -4.02 8.71
N ILE A 142 19.37 -4.37 8.95
CA ILE A 142 18.97 -5.33 9.99
C ILE A 142 19.58 -6.71 9.71
N VAL A 143 19.55 -7.16 8.47
CA VAL A 143 20.08 -8.47 8.10
C VAL A 143 21.60 -8.53 8.19
N GLU A 144 22.30 -7.43 7.86
CA GLU A 144 23.76 -7.34 7.93
C GLU A 144 24.29 -7.08 9.35
N ALA A 145 23.49 -6.47 10.22
CA ALA A 145 23.89 -6.13 11.57
C ALA A 145 24.25 -7.36 12.40
N ASP A 146 25.15 -7.17 13.37
CA ASP A 146 25.54 -8.22 14.31
C ASP A 146 24.34 -8.71 15.16
N ILE A 147 24.38 -9.98 15.56
CA ILE A 147 23.34 -10.60 16.40
C ILE A 147 23.19 -9.83 17.73
N SER A 148 24.27 -9.30 18.28
CA SER A 148 24.23 -8.47 19.50
C SER A 148 23.39 -7.19 19.36
N MET A 149 23.25 -6.68 18.14
CA MET A 149 22.40 -5.52 17.83
C MET A 149 20.96 -5.90 17.44
N GLY A 150 20.64 -7.20 17.39
CA GLY A 150 19.36 -7.73 16.91
C GLY A 150 19.32 -7.98 15.40
N GLY A 151 20.48 -8.13 14.76
CA GLY A 151 20.65 -8.51 13.37
C GLY A 151 20.92 -10.00 13.18
N LEU A 152 21.32 -10.41 11.97
CA LEU A 152 21.64 -11.80 11.61
C LEU A 152 23.10 -12.01 11.21
N GLY A 153 23.88 -10.96 10.99
CA GLY A 153 25.25 -11.04 10.47
C GLY A 153 25.36 -11.63 9.06
N ILE A 154 24.31 -11.48 8.24
CA ILE A 154 24.25 -12.07 6.89
C ILE A 154 24.50 -10.98 5.86
N SER A 155 25.49 -11.19 4.99
CA SER A 155 25.76 -10.27 3.89
C SER A 155 24.58 -10.19 2.91
N THR A 156 24.23 -8.98 2.46
CA THR A 156 23.21 -8.72 1.44
C THR A 156 23.55 -9.35 0.07
N SER A 157 24.80 -9.73 -0.17
CA SER A 157 25.21 -10.46 -1.37
C SER A 157 24.95 -11.98 -1.30
N SER A 158 24.51 -12.52 -0.16
CA SER A 158 24.29 -13.94 0.02
C SER A 158 23.00 -14.44 -0.62
N SER A 159 22.98 -15.70 -1.06
CA SER A 159 21.76 -16.34 -1.58
C SER A 159 20.64 -16.41 -0.54
N ILE A 160 20.99 -16.44 0.76
CA ILE A 160 20.02 -16.45 1.86
C ILE A 160 19.30 -15.10 1.93
N TYR A 161 19.99 -13.98 1.68
CA TYR A 161 19.37 -12.66 1.63
C TYR A 161 18.30 -12.58 0.55
N ILE A 162 18.56 -13.16 -0.64
CA ILE A 162 17.57 -13.20 -1.72
C ILE A 162 16.29 -13.92 -1.24
N LEU A 163 16.41 -15.03 -0.52
CA LEU A 163 15.25 -15.73 0.04
C LEU A 163 14.53 -14.92 1.12
N LEU A 164 15.28 -14.22 1.98
CA LEU A 164 14.74 -13.32 3.02
C LEU A 164 13.88 -12.20 2.45
N VAL A 165 14.21 -11.69 1.27
CA VAL A 165 13.45 -10.63 0.60
C VAL A 165 12.31 -11.21 -0.24
N THR A 166 12.60 -12.26 -1.02
CA THR A 166 11.67 -12.75 -2.06
C THR A 166 10.48 -13.49 -1.48
N ILE A 167 10.71 -14.39 -0.50
CA ILE A 167 9.62 -15.21 0.06
C ILE A 167 8.56 -14.35 0.75
N PRO A 168 8.90 -13.42 1.68
CA PRO A 168 7.91 -12.56 2.29
C PRO A 168 7.21 -11.63 1.29
N ALA A 169 7.90 -11.17 0.23
CA ALA A 169 7.30 -10.33 -0.80
C ALA A 169 6.23 -11.09 -1.61
N ILE A 170 6.50 -12.33 -2.00
CA ILE A 170 5.50 -13.19 -2.69
C ILE A 170 4.30 -13.43 -1.77
N VAL A 171 4.56 -13.75 -0.51
CA VAL A 171 3.50 -13.96 0.50
C VAL A 171 2.65 -12.70 0.68
N ALA A 172 3.27 -11.51 0.69
CA ALA A 172 2.55 -10.23 0.80
C ALA A 172 1.55 -10.03 -0.34
N VAL A 173 1.96 -10.30 -1.60
CA VAL A 173 1.07 -10.18 -2.77
C VAL A 173 -0.12 -11.13 -2.68
N ILE A 174 0.13 -12.39 -2.33
CA ILE A 174 -0.93 -13.40 -2.18
C ILE A 174 -1.89 -12.99 -1.05
N ALA A 175 -1.34 -12.56 0.09
CA ALA A 175 -2.12 -12.15 1.25
C ALA A 175 -3.00 -10.92 0.98
N LEU A 176 -2.52 -9.96 0.20
CA LEU A 176 -3.26 -8.77 -0.21
C LEU A 176 -4.50 -9.14 -1.02
N ILE A 177 -4.36 -10.06 -1.98
CA ILE A 177 -5.47 -10.54 -2.81
C ILE A 177 -6.48 -11.33 -1.97
N LEU A 178 -5.99 -12.27 -1.18
CA LEU A 178 -6.84 -13.12 -0.33
C LEU A 178 -7.53 -12.32 0.77
N GLY A 179 -6.87 -11.31 1.33
CA GLY A 179 -7.43 -10.41 2.34
C GLY A 179 -8.63 -9.60 1.81
N GLY A 180 -8.53 -9.08 0.59
CA GLY A 180 -9.65 -8.42 -0.08
C GLY A 180 -10.84 -9.37 -0.31
N ILE A 181 -10.58 -10.55 -0.88
CA ILE A 181 -11.59 -11.58 -1.12
C ILE A 181 -12.27 -12.02 0.20
N LEU A 182 -11.48 -12.18 1.27
CA LEU A 182 -12.00 -12.55 2.58
C LEU A 182 -12.99 -11.50 3.11
N ALA A 183 -12.63 -10.22 3.04
CA ALA A 183 -13.49 -9.13 3.49
C ALA A 183 -14.80 -9.08 2.69
N ASP A 184 -14.74 -9.18 1.37
CA ASP A 184 -15.90 -9.16 0.49
C ASP A 184 -16.81 -10.37 0.73
N ASN A 185 -16.23 -11.57 0.90
CA ASN A 185 -17.00 -12.78 1.21
C ASN A 185 -17.72 -12.71 2.57
N LEU A 186 -17.12 -12.06 3.57
CA LEU A 186 -17.77 -11.88 4.86
C LEU A 186 -18.95 -10.91 4.75
N ILE A 187 -18.82 -9.84 3.98
CA ILE A 187 -19.90 -8.88 3.74
C ILE A 187 -21.03 -9.53 2.96
N THR A 188 -20.75 -10.30 1.91
CA THR A 188 -21.78 -11.01 1.12
C THR A 188 -22.49 -12.09 1.90
N LYS A 189 -21.86 -12.68 2.93
CA LYS A 189 -22.50 -13.59 3.90
C LYS A 189 -23.42 -12.89 4.91
N GLY A 190 -23.57 -11.56 4.82
CA GLY A 190 -24.49 -10.79 5.66
C GLY A 190 -23.91 -10.26 6.96
N TYR A 191 -22.59 -10.36 7.18
CA TYR A 191 -21.97 -9.70 8.34
C TYR A 191 -22.02 -8.18 8.19
N LYS A 192 -22.23 -7.47 9.30
CA LYS A 192 -22.23 -6.00 9.31
C LYS A 192 -20.89 -5.47 8.82
N VAL A 193 -20.92 -4.54 7.86
CA VAL A 193 -19.72 -3.95 7.23
C VAL A 193 -18.72 -3.46 8.28
N ILE A 194 -19.19 -2.72 9.29
CA ILE A 194 -18.30 -2.19 10.34
C ILE A 194 -17.58 -3.30 11.11
N ASN A 195 -18.26 -4.42 11.41
CA ASN A 195 -17.65 -5.52 12.12
C ASN A 195 -16.55 -6.19 11.26
N VAL A 196 -16.81 -6.37 9.96
CA VAL A 196 -15.82 -6.90 9.04
C VAL A 196 -14.62 -5.96 8.95
N ARG A 197 -14.84 -4.63 8.76
CA ARG A 197 -13.77 -3.63 8.72
C ARG A 197 -12.90 -3.65 9.98
N LYS A 198 -13.54 -3.64 11.16
CA LYS A 198 -12.83 -3.69 12.45
C LYS A 198 -12.09 -5.01 12.65
N SER A 199 -12.70 -6.15 12.31
CA SER A 199 -12.08 -7.48 12.49
C SER A 199 -10.84 -7.65 11.61
N VAL A 200 -10.94 -7.38 10.30
CA VAL A 200 -9.81 -7.54 9.38
C VAL A 200 -8.70 -6.53 9.70
N ASN A 201 -9.04 -5.31 10.11
CA ASN A 201 -8.08 -4.32 10.57
C ASN A 201 -7.37 -4.77 11.85
N SER A 202 -8.11 -5.29 12.82
CA SER A 202 -7.54 -5.79 14.07
C SER A 202 -6.61 -6.98 13.85
N ILE A 203 -6.99 -7.94 12.99
CA ILE A 203 -6.11 -9.05 12.59
C ILE A 203 -4.82 -8.49 11.96
N GLY A 204 -4.96 -7.51 11.06
CA GLY A 204 -3.82 -6.87 10.41
C GLY A 204 -2.87 -6.21 11.40
N PHE A 205 -3.37 -5.34 12.24
CA PHE A 205 -2.54 -4.55 13.15
C PHE A 205 -1.99 -5.37 14.33
N PHE A 206 -2.87 -6.05 15.06
CA PHE A 206 -2.44 -6.81 16.24
C PHE A 206 -1.67 -8.08 15.86
N GLY A 207 -2.09 -8.77 14.79
CA GLY A 207 -1.35 -9.92 14.27
C GLY A 207 0.04 -9.53 13.81
N SER A 208 0.17 -8.44 13.06
CA SER A 208 1.49 -7.91 12.66
C SER A 208 2.34 -7.53 13.86
N ALA A 209 1.76 -6.89 14.88
CA ALA A 209 2.49 -6.54 16.10
C ALA A 209 3.02 -7.77 16.84
N ILE A 210 2.21 -8.84 16.97
CA ILE A 210 2.62 -10.09 17.59
C ILE A 210 3.79 -10.74 16.83
N PHE A 211 3.67 -10.88 15.50
CA PHE A 211 4.71 -11.52 14.71
C PHE A 211 5.97 -10.67 14.58
N LEU A 212 5.84 -9.34 14.62
CA LEU A 212 6.97 -8.44 14.69
C LEU A 212 7.71 -8.54 16.05
N PHE A 213 6.96 -8.68 17.12
CA PHE A 213 7.55 -8.95 18.44
C PHE A 213 8.27 -10.31 18.46
N LEU A 214 7.66 -11.37 17.92
CA LEU A 214 8.32 -12.68 17.78
C LEU A 214 9.55 -12.62 16.88
N MET A 215 9.52 -11.79 15.83
CA MET A 215 10.66 -11.54 14.94
C MET A 215 11.86 -10.96 15.68
N SER A 216 11.65 -10.10 16.68
CA SER A 216 12.71 -9.51 17.50
C SER A 216 13.46 -10.55 18.38
N MET A 217 12.92 -11.76 18.49
CA MET A 217 13.51 -12.88 19.26
C MET A 217 14.15 -13.94 18.36
N GLN A 218 14.26 -13.70 17.05
CA GLN A 218 14.78 -14.68 16.10
C GLN A 218 16.24 -14.43 15.79
N ASP A 219 17.08 -15.43 16.04
CA ASP A 219 18.50 -15.42 15.71
C ASP A 219 18.83 -16.21 14.45
N THR A 220 17.80 -16.69 13.73
CA THR A 220 17.97 -17.53 12.54
C THR A 220 17.29 -16.91 11.32
N PRO A 221 17.92 -17.02 10.12
CA PRO A 221 17.32 -16.52 8.88
C PRO A 221 15.94 -17.13 8.60
N PHE A 222 15.78 -18.42 8.90
CA PHE A 222 14.54 -19.13 8.68
C PHE A 222 13.41 -18.63 9.59
N GLY A 223 13.69 -18.37 10.86
CA GLY A 223 12.75 -17.76 11.81
C GLY A 223 12.33 -16.36 11.35
N LEU A 224 13.26 -15.57 10.84
CA LEU A 224 13.00 -14.24 10.31
C LEU A 224 12.07 -14.29 9.07
N ILE A 225 12.33 -15.20 8.12
CA ILE A 225 11.47 -15.41 6.94
C ILE A 225 10.03 -15.74 7.36
N ILE A 226 9.87 -16.65 8.32
CA ILE A 226 8.55 -17.07 8.81
C ILE A 226 7.84 -15.88 9.44
N CYS A 227 8.49 -15.21 10.41
CA CYS A 227 7.87 -14.08 11.12
C CYS A 227 7.50 -12.96 10.16
N LEU A 228 8.39 -12.56 9.25
CA LEU A 228 8.12 -11.51 8.27
C LEU A 228 7.01 -11.90 7.30
N SER A 229 6.95 -13.18 6.89
CA SER A 229 5.85 -13.69 6.06
C SER A 229 4.51 -13.61 6.79
N LEU A 230 4.47 -13.93 8.08
CA LEU A 230 3.27 -13.83 8.91
C LEU A 230 2.86 -12.38 9.16
N VAL A 231 3.79 -11.44 9.34
CA VAL A 231 3.53 -10.01 9.35
C VAL A 231 2.85 -9.58 8.04
N ASN A 232 3.38 -10.01 6.89
CA ASN A 232 2.83 -9.69 5.59
C ASN A 232 1.43 -10.32 5.35
N ILE A 233 1.18 -11.52 5.86
CA ILE A 233 -0.16 -12.14 5.80
C ILE A 233 -1.16 -11.29 6.58
N CYS A 234 -0.84 -10.93 7.82
CA CYS A 234 -1.69 -10.09 8.65
C CYS A 234 -1.93 -8.72 8.00
N SER A 235 -0.87 -8.06 7.52
CA SER A 235 -0.95 -6.77 6.83
C SER A 235 -1.79 -6.85 5.55
N GLY A 236 -1.69 -7.94 4.79
CA GLY A 236 -2.50 -8.19 3.60
C GLY A 236 -4.00 -8.27 3.91
N VAL A 237 -4.37 -8.96 4.99
CA VAL A 237 -5.77 -9.04 5.46
C VAL A 237 -6.32 -7.64 5.80
N CYS A 238 -5.49 -6.75 6.31
CA CYS A 238 -5.86 -5.39 6.70
C CYS A 238 -6.37 -4.52 5.54
N VAL A 239 -6.05 -4.86 4.28
CA VAL A 239 -6.50 -4.11 3.09
C VAL A 239 -8.02 -3.97 3.04
N GLY A 240 -8.78 -5.00 3.43
CA GLY A 240 -10.23 -4.95 3.56
C GLY A 240 -10.74 -4.09 4.72
N GLY A 241 -9.86 -3.52 5.55
CA GLY A 241 -10.17 -2.67 6.70
C GLY A 241 -10.14 -1.18 6.35
N PHE A 242 -9.15 -0.45 6.90
CA PHE A 242 -9.07 1.01 6.81
C PHE A 242 -8.94 1.53 5.37
N ASN A 243 -8.26 0.79 4.46
CA ASN A 243 -8.03 1.23 3.09
C ASN A 243 -9.33 1.38 2.25
N VAL A 244 -10.35 0.60 2.55
CA VAL A 244 -11.63 0.62 1.82
C VAL A 244 -12.70 1.44 2.56
N ASN A 245 -12.52 1.67 3.84
CA ASN A 245 -13.51 2.30 4.71
C ASN A 245 -13.86 3.75 4.33
N GLN A 246 -12.99 4.46 3.57
CA GLN A 246 -13.33 5.76 3.01
C GLN A 246 -14.55 5.70 2.10
N ALA A 247 -14.70 4.61 1.34
CA ALA A 247 -15.86 4.42 0.47
C ALA A 247 -17.16 4.20 1.26
N ASP A 248 -17.07 3.60 2.45
CA ASP A 248 -18.23 3.37 3.31
C ASP A 248 -18.73 4.68 3.94
N ILE A 249 -17.81 5.52 4.49
CA ILE A 249 -18.17 6.73 5.24
C ILE A 249 -18.44 7.95 4.35
N GLY A 250 -17.88 8.00 3.13
CA GLY A 250 -18.03 9.14 2.22
C GLY A 250 -17.98 8.73 0.75
N PRO A 251 -18.99 8.04 0.21
CA PRO A 251 -18.96 7.52 -1.16
C PRO A 251 -18.68 8.58 -2.23
N LYS A 252 -19.24 9.79 -2.07
CA LYS A 252 -19.04 10.91 -3.00
C LYS A 252 -17.63 11.51 -2.95
N TYR A 253 -16.95 11.37 -1.81
CA TYR A 253 -15.64 11.97 -1.54
C TYR A 253 -14.51 10.93 -1.43
N THR A 254 -14.78 9.66 -1.74
CA THR A 254 -13.84 8.54 -1.57
C THR A 254 -12.45 8.85 -2.12
N GLY A 255 -12.36 9.35 -3.36
CA GLY A 255 -11.06 9.66 -3.99
C GLY A 255 -10.27 10.73 -3.25
N SER A 256 -10.93 11.79 -2.79
CA SER A 256 -10.29 12.88 -2.04
C SER A 256 -9.90 12.45 -0.63
N MET A 257 -10.73 11.65 0.02
CA MET A 257 -10.44 11.08 1.35
C MET A 257 -9.26 10.11 1.26
N PHE A 258 -9.22 9.27 0.22
CA PHE A 258 -8.09 8.40 -0.05
C PHE A 258 -6.80 9.20 -0.33
N GLY A 259 -6.90 10.31 -1.07
CA GLY A 259 -5.77 11.21 -1.31
C GLY A 259 -5.20 11.79 -0.01
N ILE A 260 -6.05 12.26 0.91
CA ILE A 260 -5.62 12.82 2.20
C ILE A 260 -5.03 11.73 3.10
N SER A 261 -5.75 10.63 3.30
CA SER A 261 -5.28 9.54 4.17
C SER A 261 -4.02 8.88 3.61
N GLY A 262 -3.92 8.76 2.28
CA GLY A 262 -2.73 8.29 1.59
C GLY A 262 -1.54 9.23 1.75
N ALA A 263 -1.74 10.56 1.62
CA ALA A 263 -0.69 11.55 1.85
C ALA A 263 -0.15 11.47 3.29
N ILE A 264 -1.04 11.30 4.28
CA ILE A 264 -0.66 11.09 5.68
C ILE A 264 0.11 9.76 5.83
N GLY A 265 -0.33 8.68 5.21
CA GLY A 265 0.38 7.39 5.21
C GLY A 265 1.78 7.48 4.58
N ILE A 266 1.90 8.16 3.44
CA ILE A 266 3.17 8.36 2.73
C ILE A 266 4.10 9.31 3.48
N SER A 267 3.60 10.25 4.30
CA SER A 267 4.47 11.10 5.13
C SER A 267 5.36 10.27 6.07
N ALA A 268 4.93 9.08 6.43
CA ALA A 268 5.75 8.12 7.17
C ALA A 268 7.03 7.69 6.42
N ALA A 269 7.06 7.76 5.07
CA ALA A 269 8.26 7.48 4.28
C ALA A 269 9.40 8.45 4.55
N ILE A 270 9.08 9.66 4.98
CA ILE A 270 10.07 10.68 5.36
C ILE A 270 10.39 10.56 6.85
N ILE A 271 9.37 10.45 7.68
CA ILE A 271 9.49 10.55 9.14
C ILE A 271 10.11 9.28 9.73
N SER A 272 9.65 8.10 9.27
CA SER A 272 10.09 6.80 9.82
C SER A 272 11.60 6.58 9.66
N PRO A 273 12.24 6.75 8.49
CA PRO A 273 13.69 6.57 8.37
C PRO A 273 14.50 7.54 9.22
N ILE A 274 14.07 8.81 9.34
CA ILE A 274 14.77 9.83 10.12
C ILE A 274 14.76 9.46 11.61
N ILE A 275 13.58 9.18 12.17
CA ILE A 275 13.45 8.84 13.60
C ILE A 275 14.12 7.51 13.88
N THR A 276 14.01 6.54 12.98
CA THR A 276 14.70 5.25 13.09
C THR A 276 16.21 5.42 13.16
N GLY A 277 16.80 6.27 12.29
CA GLY A 277 18.22 6.57 12.29
C GLY A 277 18.68 7.18 13.61
N ILE A 278 17.97 8.19 14.12
CA ILE A 278 18.27 8.84 15.40
C ILE A 278 18.26 7.83 16.55
N ILE A 279 17.22 6.98 16.62
CA ILE A 279 17.10 5.97 17.69
C ILE A 279 18.23 4.93 17.57
N LEU A 280 18.57 4.52 16.34
CA LEU A 280 19.63 3.55 16.11
C LEU A 280 20.99 4.11 16.50
N ASP A 281 21.28 5.37 16.18
CA ASP A 281 22.53 6.04 16.57
C ASP A 281 22.69 6.17 18.09
N GLU A 282 21.58 6.41 18.81
CA GLU A 282 21.59 6.53 20.26
C GLU A 282 21.63 5.18 20.99
N THR A 283 20.93 4.17 20.47
CA THR A 283 20.74 2.89 21.18
C THR A 283 21.64 1.77 20.69
N ASN A 284 22.18 1.88 19.48
CA ASN A 284 22.90 0.81 18.77
C ASN A 284 22.13 -0.53 18.78
N SER A 285 20.79 -0.49 18.74
CA SER A 285 19.96 -1.68 18.87
C SER A 285 18.71 -1.62 17.98
N TYR A 286 18.56 -2.61 17.12
CA TYR A 286 17.34 -2.81 16.34
C TYR A 286 16.15 -3.29 17.18
N LEU A 287 16.39 -3.87 18.37
CA LEU A 287 15.31 -4.31 19.27
C LEU A 287 14.39 -3.15 19.67
N THR A 288 14.98 -1.98 19.98
CA THR A 288 14.20 -0.77 20.30
C THR A 288 13.28 -0.37 19.15
N LEU A 289 13.74 -0.53 17.92
CA LEU A 289 12.97 -0.23 16.71
C LEU A 289 11.82 -1.23 16.49
N TYR A 290 12.05 -2.51 16.76
CA TYR A 290 10.96 -3.50 16.73
C TYR A 290 9.86 -3.14 17.74
N TYR A 291 10.22 -2.75 18.96
CA TYR A 291 9.23 -2.36 19.98
C TYR A 291 8.48 -1.09 19.62
N LEU A 292 9.15 -0.10 19.02
CA LEU A 292 8.49 1.10 18.50
C LEU A 292 7.45 0.76 17.42
N ASN A 293 7.81 -0.10 16.47
CA ASN A 293 6.90 -0.55 15.42
C ASN A 293 5.71 -1.34 16.00
N CYS A 294 5.94 -2.22 16.99
CA CYS A 294 4.85 -2.90 17.70
C CYS A 294 3.90 -1.92 18.39
N PHE A 295 4.44 -0.90 19.08
CA PHE A 295 3.66 0.14 19.73
C PHE A 295 2.78 0.89 18.73
N LEU A 296 3.34 1.31 17.60
CA LEU A 296 2.58 2.03 16.57
C LEU A 296 1.47 1.17 15.95
N LEU A 297 1.73 -0.11 15.72
CA LEU A 297 0.69 -1.04 15.25
C LEU A 297 -0.42 -1.20 16.30
N ILE A 298 -0.09 -1.40 17.56
CA ILE A 298 -1.09 -1.52 18.63
C ILE A 298 -1.87 -0.23 18.76
N PHE A 299 -1.21 0.93 18.76
CA PHE A 299 -1.87 2.23 18.84
C PHE A 299 -2.83 2.47 17.67
N GLY A 300 -2.36 2.29 16.43
CA GLY A 300 -3.18 2.45 15.23
C GLY A 300 -4.36 1.48 15.19
N GLY A 301 -4.14 0.22 15.57
CA GLY A 301 -5.17 -0.80 15.67
C GLY A 301 -6.25 -0.48 16.70
N LEU A 302 -5.86 -0.07 17.92
CA LEU A 302 -6.78 0.33 18.98
C LEU A 302 -7.57 1.58 18.60
N PHE A 303 -6.89 2.59 18.04
CA PHE A 303 -7.57 3.82 17.63
C PHE A 303 -8.63 3.55 16.57
N TYR A 304 -8.29 2.74 15.57
CA TYR A 304 -9.25 2.34 14.54
C TYR A 304 -10.40 1.49 15.12
N LEU A 305 -10.11 0.54 16.01
CA LEU A 305 -11.12 -0.31 16.66
C LEU A 305 -12.15 0.53 17.43
N ILE A 306 -11.71 1.60 18.09
CA ILE A 306 -12.59 2.46 18.90
C ILE A 306 -13.40 3.38 17.99
N PHE A 307 -12.77 4.13 17.10
CA PHE A 307 -13.37 5.26 16.40
C PHE A 307 -13.89 4.97 14.98
N ALA A 308 -13.55 3.83 14.35
CA ALA A 308 -14.01 3.53 13.00
C ALA A 308 -15.53 3.34 12.95
N SER A 309 -16.12 3.83 11.86
CA SER A 309 -17.52 3.64 11.48
C SER A 309 -17.61 3.21 10.02
N ALA A 310 -18.68 2.51 9.65
CA ALA A 310 -19.07 2.25 8.26
C ALA A 310 -20.39 2.94 7.90
N GLU A 311 -20.92 3.76 8.79
CA GLU A 311 -22.09 4.58 8.51
C GLU A 311 -21.66 5.79 7.69
N LYS A 312 -22.50 6.15 6.73
CA LYS A 312 -22.26 7.32 5.86
C LYS A 312 -22.21 8.60 6.69
N GLN A 313 -21.08 9.29 6.65
CA GLN A 313 -20.80 10.51 7.39
C GLN A 313 -20.90 11.75 6.50
N PHE A 314 -20.69 11.61 5.19
CA PHE A 314 -20.64 12.69 4.23
C PHE A 314 -21.50 12.37 3.00
N ASP A 315 -22.38 13.31 2.67
CA ASP A 315 -23.30 13.28 1.54
C ASP A 315 -22.80 14.08 0.33
#